data_0ee0273590ed953d72235af219913880
#
_entry.id   0ee0273590ed953d72235af219913880
#
_cell.length_a   1.000
_cell.length_b   1.000
_cell.length_c   1.000
_cell.angle_alpha   90.00
_cell.angle_beta   90.00
_cell.angle_gamma   90.00
#
_symmetry.space_group_name_H-M   'P 1'
#
loop_
_entity.id
_entity.type
_entity.pdbx_description
1 polymer ?
#
loop_
_entity_poly.entity_id
_entity_poly.type
_entity_poly.pdbx_seq_one_letter_code
_entity_poly.pdbx_strand_id
1 'polypeptide(L)'
;NEGGVMIAEPTEGMPADLAGLKPDDLILAIDTIDVSKATNSRVSELLKGVPNTKMVLTIQRPGEKKPRKFEITRKQITTPQVTYYGVKNDSIGYIYLKAFTIKSAQEVKEAFLDLKKNHNIKSLVLDLRGNGGGVLEGAVQIVGMFVPKRQRGAFNERKDQAMGSYVPNLYGAFGYGNAVGYIDQWRYASAAEIVSGSLQDMDRAVLVGQRSFGKGLVQAPRDLPYNGKVKITMSKYYIPSGRCIQQIDYSHRKEDGSVAAIPDSLTSVFYTSKKRPVRDGGGVRPEFEVKERKCLP
;
A
#
# COMPACT_ATOMS: atom_id res chain seq x y z
N ASN A 1 22.55 1.86 -19.60
CA ASN A 1 23.04 0.55 -20.01
C ASN A 1 22.47 0.22 -21.36
N GLU A 2 23.35 0.02 -22.36
CA GLU A 2 23.02 -0.27 -23.76
C GLU A 2 22.58 -1.72 -24.03
N GLY A 3 22.06 -2.42 -23.06
CA GLY A 3 21.78 -3.84 -23.20
C GLY A 3 20.39 -4.21 -22.72
N GLY A 4 19.38 -4.11 -23.57
CA GLY A 4 18.12 -4.85 -23.49
C GLY A 4 17.44 -4.98 -22.11
N VAL A 5 16.30 -5.64 -22.06
CA VAL A 5 15.54 -5.89 -20.82
C VAL A 5 15.78 -7.33 -20.37
N MET A 6 16.31 -7.50 -19.17
CA MET A 6 16.52 -8.81 -18.53
C MET A 6 15.39 -9.13 -17.56
N ILE A 7 15.08 -10.40 -17.41
CA ILE A 7 14.15 -10.93 -16.43
C ILE A 7 14.87 -10.94 -15.08
N ALA A 8 14.38 -10.16 -14.12
CA ALA A 8 14.93 -10.15 -12.76
C ALA A 8 14.58 -11.45 -12.01
N GLU A 9 13.29 -11.77 -11.94
CA GLU A 9 12.80 -12.97 -11.28
C GLU A 9 11.37 -13.30 -11.78
N PRO A 10 11.15 -14.49 -12.34
CA PRO A 10 9.79 -14.95 -12.62
C PRO A 10 9.07 -15.25 -11.31
N THR A 11 7.82 -14.79 -11.18
CA THR A 11 7.00 -15.10 -10.01
C THR A 11 6.60 -16.57 -10.02
N GLU A 12 6.88 -17.28 -8.95
CA GLU A 12 6.61 -18.73 -8.77
C GLU A 12 5.14 -19.09 -9.10
N GLY A 13 4.94 -20.16 -9.86
CA GLY A 13 3.63 -20.63 -10.30
C GLY A 13 2.91 -19.74 -11.32
N MET A 14 3.53 -18.67 -11.80
CA MET A 14 2.98 -17.78 -12.82
C MET A 14 3.43 -18.18 -14.23
N PRO A 15 2.78 -17.69 -15.29
CA PRO A 15 3.03 -18.12 -16.67
C PRO A 15 4.49 -18.09 -17.11
N ALA A 16 5.26 -17.12 -16.67
CA ALA A 16 6.68 -17.01 -17.01
C ALA A 16 7.51 -18.13 -16.36
N ASP A 17 7.28 -18.39 -15.09
CA ASP A 17 7.93 -19.47 -14.33
C ASP A 17 7.53 -20.84 -14.89
N LEU A 18 6.23 -21.08 -15.07
CA LEU A 18 5.70 -22.32 -15.64
C LEU A 18 6.21 -22.60 -17.07
N ALA A 19 6.51 -21.57 -17.84
CA ALA A 19 7.15 -21.69 -19.15
C ALA A 19 8.65 -22.01 -19.04
N GLY A 20 9.27 -21.89 -17.87
CA GLY A 20 10.69 -22.18 -17.64
C GLY A 20 11.64 -21.01 -17.92
N LEU A 21 11.13 -19.78 -17.88
CA LEU A 21 11.98 -18.58 -17.84
C LEU A 21 12.75 -18.52 -16.52
N LYS A 22 13.94 -17.94 -16.55
CA LYS A 22 14.84 -17.84 -15.39
C LYS A 22 15.32 -16.40 -15.17
N PRO A 23 15.80 -16.08 -13.98
CA PRO A 23 16.55 -14.86 -13.76
C PRO A 23 17.69 -14.72 -14.79
N ASP A 24 18.00 -13.49 -15.16
CA ASP A 24 19.02 -13.09 -16.12
C ASP A 24 18.75 -13.48 -17.59
N ASP A 25 17.60 -14.09 -17.93
CA ASP A 25 17.19 -14.25 -19.32
C ASP A 25 17.00 -12.88 -19.98
N LEU A 26 17.76 -12.59 -21.04
CA LEU A 26 17.67 -11.36 -21.82
C LEU A 26 16.57 -11.50 -22.89
N ILE A 27 15.58 -10.61 -22.89
CA ILE A 27 14.49 -10.62 -23.87
C ILE A 27 14.96 -10.00 -25.18
N LEU A 28 15.00 -10.79 -26.25
CA LEU A 28 15.40 -10.36 -27.59
C LEU A 28 14.20 -9.97 -28.46
N ALA A 29 13.11 -10.75 -28.39
CA ALA A 29 11.91 -10.46 -29.16
C ALA A 29 10.65 -10.91 -28.44
N ILE A 30 9.54 -10.25 -28.73
CA ILE A 30 8.17 -10.59 -28.29
C ILE A 30 7.35 -10.79 -29.55
N ASP A 31 6.85 -12.00 -29.76
CA ASP A 31 6.27 -12.45 -31.03
C ASP A 31 7.22 -12.17 -32.21
N THR A 32 6.85 -11.27 -33.12
CA THR A 32 7.68 -10.86 -34.27
C THR A 32 8.44 -9.55 -34.04
N ILE A 33 8.29 -8.92 -32.87
CA ILE A 33 8.84 -7.59 -32.58
C ILE A 33 10.19 -7.75 -31.88
N ASP A 34 11.25 -7.25 -32.50
CA ASP A 34 12.57 -7.14 -31.86
C ASP A 34 12.53 -6.08 -30.75
N VAL A 35 12.94 -6.48 -29.55
CA VAL A 35 13.01 -5.62 -28.36
C VAL A 35 14.39 -5.60 -27.73
N SER A 36 15.41 -6.10 -28.42
CA SER A 36 16.78 -6.20 -27.91
C SER A 36 17.38 -4.85 -27.48
N LYS A 37 16.88 -3.75 -28.04
CA LYS A 37 17.27 -2.36 -27.69
C LYS A 37 16.11 -1.53 -27.14
N ALA A 38 14.97 -2.15 -26.83
CA ALA A 38 13.81 -1.44 -26.37
C ALA A 38 13.92 -1.04 -24.89
N THR A 39 13.17 0.00 -24.51
CA THR A 39 13.05 0.42 -23.11
C THR A 39 12.17 -0.54 -22.30
N ASN A 40 12.37 -0.57 -20.98
CA ASN A 40 11.51 -1.32 -20.06
C ASN A 40 10.01 -1.01 -20.24
N SER A 41 9.66 0.24 -20.49
CA SER A 41 8.27 0.66 -20.77
C SER A 41 7.70 -0.03 -21.99
N ARG A 42 8.47 -0.06 -23.10
CA ARG A 42 8.03 -0.66 -24.35
C ARG A 42 7.89 -2.18 -24.24
N VAL A 43 8.85 -2.83 -23.60
CA VAL A 43 8.78 -4.27 -23.32
C VAL A 43 7.57 -4.59 -22.44
N SER A 44 7.37 -3.83 -21.35
CA SER A 44 6.21 -4.00 -20.46
C SER A 44 4.86 -3.81 -21.17
N GLU A 45 4.77 -2.88 -22.11
CA GLU A 45 3.57 -2.67 -22.94
C GLU A 45 3.27 -3.90 -23.81
N LEU A 46 4.27 -4.45 -24.50
CA LEU A 46 4.12 -5.61 -25.37
C LEU A 46 3.84 -6.91 -24.61
N LEU A 47 4.39 -7.05 -23.40
CA LEU A 47 4.10 -8.20 -22.54
C LEU A 47 2.64 -8.22 -22.05
N LYS A 48 2.04 -7.05 -21.85
CA LYS A 48 0.63 -6.92 -21.45
C LYS A 48 -0.29 -7.26 -22.62
N GLY A 49 -1.49 -7.72 -22.28
CA GLY A 49 -2.52 -8.04 -23.29
C GLY A 49 -3.73 -8.72 -22.65
N VAL A 50 -4.64 -9.14 -23.51
CA VAL A 50 -5.88 -9.82 -23.07
C VAL A 50 -5.52 -11.16 -22.40
N PRO A 51 -6.06 -11.48 -21.23
CA PRO A 51 -5.88 -12.79 -20.60
C PRO A 51 -6.26 -13.94 -21.55
N ASN A 52 -5.57 -15.07 -21.40
CA ASN A 52 -5.70 -16.27 -22.23
C ASN A 52 -5.20 -16.13 -23.68
N THR A 53 -4.59 -15.01 -24.07
CA THR A 53 -3.88 -14.91 -25.34
C THR A 53 -2.45 -15.46 -25.19
N LYS A 54 -1.94 -16.07 -26.25
CA LYS A 54 -0.57 -16.58 -26.30
C LYS A 54 0.38 -15.52 -26.84
N MET A 55 1.63 -15.58 -26.41
CA MET A 55 2.76 -14.82 -26.94
C MET A 55 4.00 -15.69 -26.94
N VAL A 56 4.95 -15.39 -27.82
CA VAL A 56 6.23 -16.08 -27.90
C VAL A 56 7.34 -15.12 -27.49
N LEU A 57 8.07 -15.48 -26.43
CA LEU A 57 9.29 -14.75 -26.05
C LEU A 57 10.50 -15.44 -26.64
N THR A 58 11.33 -14.70 -27.36
CA THR A 58 12.68 -15.12 -27.75
C THR A 58 13.65 -14.52 -26.75
N ILE A 59 14.42 -15.36 -26.06
CA ILE A 59 15.37 -14.93 -25.04
C ILE A 59 16.77 -15.45 -25.33
N GLN A 60 17.78 -14.73 -24.83
CA GLN A 60 19.15 -15.20 -24.73
C GLN A 60 19.46 -15.53 -23.26
N ARG A 61 19.73 -16.77 -22.98
CA ARG A 61 20.12 -17.22 -21.63
C ARG A 61 21.63 -17.14 -21.46
N PRO A 62 22.14 -16.62 -20.34
CA PRO A 62 23.57 -16.61 -20.06
C PRO A 62 24.17 -18.02 -20.20
N GLY A 63 25.32 -18.13 -20.88
CA GLY A 63 26.00 -19.39 -21.11
C GLY A 63 25.48 -20.24 -22.28
N GLU A 64 24.34 -19.90 -22.86
CA GLU A 64 23.82 -20.60 -24.06
C GLU A 64 24.25 -19.89 -25.35
N LYS A 65 24.61 -20.68 -26.39
CA LYS A 65 25.07 -20.09 -27.66
C LYS A 65 23.96 -19.65 -28.61
N LYS A 66 22.72 -20.17 -28.38
CA LYS A 66 21.58 -19.87 -29.27
C LYS A 66 20.40 -19.36 -28.47
N PRO A 67 19.64 -18.38 -29.01
CA PRO A 67 18.40 -17.95 -28.43
C PRO A 67 17.38 -19.08 -28.29
N ARG A 68 16.53 -19.00 -27.29
CA ARG A 68 15.42 -19.94 -27.03
C ARG A 68 14.08 -19.23 -27.19
N LYS A 69 13.06 -19.98 -27.58
CA LYS A 69 11.69 -19.50 -27.69
C LYS A 69 10.82 -20.14 -26.63
N PHE A 70 10.01 -19.34 -25.96
CA PHE A 70 9.07 -19.77 -24.94
C PHE A 70 7.67 -19.25 -25.29
N GLU A 71 6.72 -20.18 -25.43
CA GLU A 71 5.31 -19.82 -25.57
C GLU A 71 4.72 -19.58 -24.18
N ILE A 72 4.12 -18.42 -23.98
CA ILE A 72 3.53 -18.00 -22.71
C ILE A 72 2.09 -17.63 -22.95
N THR A 73 1.18 -18.21 -22.17
CA THR A 73 -0.23 -17.82 -22.16
C THR A 73 -0.41 -16.71 -21.12
N ARG A 74 -0.88 -15.53 -21.56
CA ARG A 74 -1.17 -14.41 -20.66
C ARG A 74 -2.25 -14.81 -19.66
N LYS A 75 -2.05 -14.50 -18.40
CA LYS A 75 -2.99 -14.73 -17.32
C LYS A 75 -3.18 -13.44 -16.54
N GLN A 76 -4.36 -13.25 -16.00
CA GLN A 76 -4.55 -12.17 -15.04
C GLN A 76 -3.75 -12.49 -13.78
N ILE A 77 -2.65 -11.78 -13.56
CA ILE A 77 -1.80 -11.95 -12.39
C ILE A 77 -2.40 -11.12 -11.27
N THR A 78 -2.81 -11.77 -10.19
CA THR A 78 -3.17 -11.12 -8.94
C THR A 78 -2.04 -11.38 -7.95
N THR A 79 -1.24 -10.36 -7.68
CA THR A 79 -0.18 -10.46 -6.66
C THR A 79 -0.82 -10.24 -5.29
N PRO A 80 -0.70 -11.20 -4.36
CA PRO A 80 -1.16 -11.00 -2.99
C PRO A 80 -0.49 -9.77 -2.36
N GLN A 81 -1.26 -9.02 -1.60
CA GLN A 81 -0.75 -7.85 -0.90
C GLN A 81 -0.24 -8.20 0.50
N VAL A 82 -0.79 -9.24 1.11
CA VAL A 82 -0.18 -9.90 2.27
C VAL A 82 0.89 -10.85 1.72
N THR A 83 2.13 -10.38 1.66
CA THR A 83 3.25 -11.15 1.09
C THR A 83 3.93 -12.06 2.10
N TYR A 84 3.68 -11.83 3.38
CA TYR A 84 4.14 -12.68 4.47
C TYR A 84 3.22 -12.55 5.69
N TYR A 85 2.93 -13.66 6.33
CA TYR A 85 2.39 -13.70 7.68
C TYR A 85 2.92 -14.93 8.44
N GLY A 86 2.91 -14.87 9.76
CA GLY A 86 3.41 -15.97 10.61
C GLY A 86 3.40 -15.61 12.09
N VAL A 87 3.89 -16.50 12.93
CA VAL A 87 4.00 -16.32 14.37
C VAL A 87 5.42 -15.94 14.75
N LYS A 88 5.55 -15.00 15.66
CA LYS A 88 6.78 -14.59 16.31
C LYS A 88 6.66 -14.83 17.82
N ASN A 89 7.74 -15.31 18.46
CA ASN A 89 7.80 -15.53 19.91
C ASN A 89 6.56 -16.27 20.46
N ASP A 90 6.15 -17.35 19.78
CA ASP A 90 5.10 -18.31 20.13
C ASP A 90 3.65 -17.75 20.27
N SER A 91 3.46 -16.44 20.35
CA SER A 91 2.13 -15.87 20.60
C SER A 91 1.84 -14.54 19.90
N ILE A 92 2.79 -14.03 19.11
CA ILE A 92 2.63 -12.76 18.39
C ILE A 92 2.39 -13.08 16.92
N GLY A 93 1.18 -12.83 16.43
CA GLY A 93 0.90 -12.85 15.00
C GLY A 93 1.61 -11.69 14.30
N TYR A 94 2.14 -11.93 13.13
CA TYR A 94 2.76 -10.92 12.28
C TYR A 94 2.17 -11.01 10.88
N ILE A 95 1.73 -9.87 10.34
CA ILE A 95 1.21 -9.75 8.97
C ILE A 95 1.92 -8.57 8.30
N TYR A 96 2.57 -8.82 7.15
CA TYR A 96 3.15 -7.78 6.31
C TYR A 96 2.23 -7.47 5.15
N LEU A 97 1.75 -6.22 5.07
CA LEU A 97 0.86 -5.73 4.02
C LEU A 97 1.60 -4.73 3.13
N LYS A 98 1.85 -5.11 1.88
CA LYS A 98 2.64 -4.34 0.91
C LYS A 98 1.89 -3.12 0.34
N ALA A 99 0.60 -3.24 0.04
CA ALA A 99 -0.22 -2.16 -0.52
C ALA A 99 -1.72 -2.41 -0.26
N PHE A 100 -2.54 -1.37 -0.47
CA PHE A 100 -3.99 -1.47 -0.35
C PHE A 100 -4.63 -1.64 -1.73
N THR A 101 -5.25 -2.78 -1.93
CA THR A 101 -6.10 -3.12 -3.09
C THR A 101 -7.51 -3.44 -2.60
N ILE A 102 -8.43 -3.70 -3.53
CA ILE A 102 -9.79 -4.15 -3.18
C ILE A 102 -9.75 -5.48 -2.39
N LYS A 103 -8.75 -6.34 -2.64
CA LYS A 103 -8.62 -7.65 -2.00
C LYS A 103 -7.82 -7.63 -0.69
N SER A 104 -7.04 -6.58 -0.43
CA SER A 104 -6.12 -6.55 0.72
C SER A 104 -6.80 -6.77 2.07
N ALA A 105 -8.02 -6.25 2.25
CA ALA A 105 -8.78 -6.48 3.47
C ALA A 105 -9.15 -7.96 3.66
N GLN A 106 -9.54 -8.64 2.59
CA GLN A 106 -9.83 -10.08 2.65
C GLN A 106 -8.57 -10.89 2.95
N GLU A 107 -7.44 -10.56 2.31
CA GLU A 107 -6.16 -11.22 2.56
C GLU A 107 -5.69 -11.05 4.02
N VAL A 108 -5.78 -9.83 4.57
CA VAL A 108 -5.47 -9.57 5.99
C VAL A 108 -6.39 -10.34 6.91
N LYS A 109 -7.69 -10.42 6.59
CA LYS A 109 -8.67 -11.17 7.36
C LYS A 109 -8.34 -12.66 7.38
N GLU A 110 -8.05 -13.24 6.23
CA GLU A 110 -7.70 -14.66 6.10
C GLU A 110 -6.44 -14.99 6.89
N ALA A 111 -5.37 -14.21 6.73
CA ALA A 111 -4.13 -14.37 7.47
C ALA A 111 -4.36 -14.25 9.00
N PHE A 112 -5.14 -13.25 9.42
CA PHE A 112 -5.45 -13.05 10.84
C PHE A 112 -6.27 -14.21 11.43
N LEU A 113 -7.27 -14.70 10.70
CA LEU A 113 -8.09 -15.82 11.17
C LEU A 113 -7.29 -17.12 11.25
N ASP A 114 -6.40 -17.36 10.31
CA ASP A 114 -5.48 -18.50 10.32
C ASP A 114 -4.55 -18.45 11.55
N LEU A 115 -3.90 -17.31 11.77
CA LEU A 115 -3.04 -17.09 12.94
C LEU A 115 -3.79 -17.27 14.27
N LYS A 116 -5.05 -16.81 14.33
CA LYS A 116 -5.88 -16.93 15.55
C LYS A 116 -6.32 -18.35 15.79
N LYS A 117 -6.78 -19.05 14.74
CA LYS A 117 -7.36 -20.41 14.83
C LYS A 117 -6.29 -21.48 15.04
N ASN A 118 -5.22 -21.40 14.26
CA ASN A 118 -4.23 -22.47 14.18
C ASN A 118 -3.03 -22.25 15.09
N HIS A 119 -2.78 -20.99 15.52
CA HIS A 119 -1.61 -20.62 16.32
C HIS A 119 -1.94 -19.92 17.65
N ASN A 120 -3.23 -19.71 17.96
CA ASN A 120 -3.68 -19.13 19.22
C ASN A 120 -2.93 -17.86 19.65
N ILE A 121 -2.69 -16.95 18.67
CA ILE A 121 -1.97 -15.70 18.92
C ILE A 121 -2.70 -14.83 19.95
N LYS A 122 -1.93 -14.12 20.80
CA LYS A 122 -2.45 -13.19 21.83
C LYS A 122 -2.39 -11.72 21.38
N SER A 123 -1.49 -11.41 20.48
CA SER A 123 -1.30 -10.06 19.93
C SER A 123 -0.98 -10.14 18.44
N LEU A 124 -1.12 -9.00 17.74
CA LEU A 124 -0.86 -8.91 16.30
C LEU A 124 0.05 -7.72 16.01
N VAL A 125 1.06 -7.94 15.19
CA VAL A 125 1.84 -6.91 14.52
C VAL A 125 1.36 -6.80 13.07
N LEU A 126 0.83 -5.64 12.71
CA LEU A 126 0.53 -5.30 11.31
C LEU A 126 1.66 -4.41 10.80
N ASP A 127 2.50 -4.96 9.93
CA ASP A 127 3.63 -4.26 9.33
C ASP A 127 3.22 -3.58 8.03
N LEU A 128 3.31 -2.25 8.04
CA LEU A 128 2.99 -1.38 6.92
C LEU A 128 4.25 -0.67 6.37
N ARG A 129 5.45 -1.12 6.71
CA ARG A 129 6.69 -0.53 6.19
C ARG A 129 6.74 -0.61 4.67
N GLY A 130 7.12 0.48 4.03
CA GLY A 130 7.16 0.56 2.57
C GLY A 130 5.79 0.56 1.89
N ASN A 131 4.68 0.59 2.62
CA ASN A 131 3.33 0.62 2.07
C ASN A 131 2.93 2.05 1.66
N GLY A 132 2.95 2.36 0.37
CA GLY A 132 2.57 3.66 -0.18
C GLY A 132 1.06 3.98 -0.14
N GLY A 133 0.24 3.15 0.49
CA GLY A 133 -1.21 3.30 0.51
C GLY A 133 -1.91 2.49 -0.58
N GLY A 134 -2.96 3.06 -1.16
CA GLY A 134 -3.75 2.43 -2.22
C GLY A 134 -5.25 2.71 -2.06
N VAL A 135 -6.06 1.67 -2.20
CA VAL A 135 -7.53 1.78 -2.19
C VAL A 135 -8.03 2.08 -0.79
N LEU A 136 -8.74 3.20 -0.64
CA LEU A 136 -9.31 3.67 0.64
C LEU A 136 -10.24 2.64 1.29
N GLU A 137 -11.10 2.02 0.49
CA GLU A 137 -12.05 1.01 0.94
C GLU A 137 -11.35 -0.15 1.68
N GLY A 138 -10.21 -0.63 1.16
CA GLY A 138 -9.41 -1.66 1.81
C GLY A 138 -8.90 -1.24 3.20
N ALA A 139 -8.49 0.02 3.36
CA ALA A 139 -8.06 0.55 4.66
C ALA A 139 -9.22 0.59 5.67
N VAL A 140 -10.37 1.10 5.25
CA VAL A 140 -11.57 1.18 6.09
C VAL A 140 -12.03 -0.19 6.56
N GLN A 141 -12.04 -1.18 5.66
CA GLN A 141 -12.41 -2.55 6.00
C GLN A 141 -11.42 -3.17 6.99
N ILE A 142 -10.11 -2.91 6.84
CA ILE A 142 -9.09 -3.40 7.79
C ILE A 142 -9.29 -2.75 9.17
N VAL A 143 -9.50 -1.43 9.24
CA VAL A 143 -9.83 -0.76 10.52
C VAL A 143 -11.05 -1.41 11.15
N GLY A 144 -12.10 -1.66 10.36
CA GLY A 144 -13.33 -2.30 10.81
C GLY A 144 -13.16 -3.68 11.45
N MET A 145 -12.09 -4.42 11.12
CA MET A 145 -11.80 -5.71 11.75
C MET A 145 -11.38 -5.58 13.22
N PHE A 146 -10.77 -4.46 13.59
CA PHE A 146 -10.19 -4.25 14.91
C PHE A 146 -11.02 -3.33 15.82
N VAL A 147 -12.14 -2.82 15.33
CA VAL A 147 -12.98 -1.85 16.03
C VAL A 147 -14.36 -2.45 16.34
N PRO A 148 -14.91 -2.27 17.54
CA PRO A 148 -16.26 -2.74 17.87
C PRO A 148 -17.33 -2.13 16.95
N LYS A 149 -18.38 -2.89 16.62
CA LYS A 149 -19.48 -2.48 15.72
C LYS A 149 -20.15 -1.14 16.07
N ARG A 150 -20.10 -0.70 17.33
CA ARG A 150 -20.77 0.52 17.80
C ARG A 150 -19.86 1.75 17.85
N GLN A 151 -18.56 1.62 17.62
CA GLN A 151 -17.69 2.79 17.53
C GLN A 151 -17.75 3.31 16.10
N ARG A 152 -18.14 4.58 15.96
CA ARG A 152 -18.13 5.28 14.68
C ARG A 152 -16.69 5.34 14.16
N GLY A 153 -16.39 4.58 13.14
CA GLY A 153 -15.23 4.85 12.31
C GLY A 153 -15.49 6.20 11.64
N ALA A 154 -14.78 7.24 12.06
CA ALA A 154 -14.92 8.53 11.43
C ALA A 154 -14.19 8.52 10.11
N PHE A 155 -14.92 8.69 9.05
CA PHE A 155 -14.36 9.10 7.79
C PHE A 155 -15.32 10.07 7.12
N ASN A 156 -14.86 11.27 6.89
CA ASN A 156 -15.47 12.31 6.08
C ASN A 156 -16.56 13.15 6.71
N GLU A 157 -16.22 14.37 7.07
CA GLU A 157 -17.16 15.48 7.00
C GLU A 157 -16.71 16.45 5.93
N ARG A 158 -17.51 16.53 4.88
CA ARG A 158 -17.60 17.72 4.08
C ARG A 158 -18.77 18.55 4.63
N LYS A 159 -18.53 19.84 4.89
CA LYS A 159 -19.60 20.78 5.21
C LYS A 159 -20.57 21.02 4.03
N ASP A 160 -20.21 20.57 2.83
CA ASP A 160 -21.01 20.71 1.62
C ASP A 160 -21.25 19.36 0.99
N GLN A 161 -22.48 18.95 1.05
CA GLN A 161 -23.24 17.89 0.39
C GLN A 161 -22.50 17.06 -0.68
N ALA A 162 -22.66 15.74 -0.53
CA ALA A 162 -22.66 14.71 -1.54
C ALA A 162 -21.49 13.73 -1.57
N MET A 163 -20.76 13.45 -0.52
CA MET A 163 -20.03 12.17 -0.35
C MET A 163 -19.48 12.03 1.08
N GLY A 164 -20.32 12.20 2.06
CA GLY A 164 -20.09 11.66 3.38
C GLY A 164 -20.37 10.17 3.38
N SER A 165 -19.47 9.35 2.83
CA SER A 165 -19.60 7.91 3.01
C SER A 165 -19.11 7.54 4.40
N TYR A 166 -20.06 7.53 5.33
CA TYR A 166 -19.97 6.72 6.51
C TYR A 166 -19.85 5.26 6.05
N VAL A 167 -18.69 4.64 6.22
CA VAL A 167 -18.56 3.20 6.02
C VAL A 167 -18.90 2.54 7.36
N PRO A 168 -20.10 1.95 7.48
CA PRO A 168 -20.46 1.25 8.70
C PRO A 168 -19.51 0.07 8.88
N ASN A 169 -19.05 -0.15 10.11
CA ASN A 169 -18.33 -1.36 10.44
C ASN A 169 -19.27 -2.57 10.32
N LEU A 170 -19.26 -3.23 9.17
CA LEU A 170 -20.05 -4.44 8.89
C LEU A 170 -19.46 -5.68 9.58
N TYR A 171 -18.21 -5.58 10.04
CA TYR A 171 -17.48 -6.67 10.67
C TYR A 171 -17.31 -6.37 12.16
N GLY A 172 -17.75 -7.27 13.02
CA GLY A 172 -17.46 -7.16 14.46
C GLY A 172 -15.97 -7.26 14.72
N ALA A 173 -15.49 -6.68 15.81
CA ALA A 173 -14.09 -6.80 16.20
C ALA A 173 -13.68 -8.28 16.32
N PHE A 174 -12.77 -8.72 15.47
CA PHE A 174 -12.23 -10.08 15.49
C PHE A 174 -11.10 -10.25 16.51
N GLY A 175 -10.55 -9.16 17.03
CA GLY A 175 -9.35 -9.20 17.86
C GLY A 175 -9.53 -8.51 19.19
N TYR A 176 -9.30 -9.25 20.25
CA TYR A 176 -8.98 -8.74 21.56
C TYR A 176 -7.47 -8.90 21.75
N GLY A 177 -6.77 -7.83 21.70
CA GLY A 177 -5.32 -7.81 21.87
C GLY A 177 -4.78 -6.47 21.41
N ASN A 178 -3.60 -6.12 21.89
CA ASN A 178 -2.91 -4.92 21.44
C ASN A 178 -2.38 -5.16 20.03
N ALA A 179 -2.95 -4.50 19.03
CA ALA A 179 -2.34 -4.43 17.72
C ALA A 179 -1.16 -3.45 17.79
N VAL A 180 -0.01 -3.85 17.28
CA VAL A 180 1.16 -2.98 17.13
C VAL A 180 1.28 -2.68 15.65
N GLY A 181 1.11 -1.41 15.27
CA GLY A 181 1.37 -0.96 13.91
C GLY A 181 2.83 -0.53 13.75
N TYR A 182 3.55 -1.05 12.77
CA TYR A 182 4.89 -0.58 12.43
C TYR A 182 4.83 0.38 11.25
N ILE A 183 5.41 1.58 11.38
CA ILE A 183 5.37 2.66 10.39
C ILE A 183 6.78 3.10 9.98
N ASP A 184 6.97 3.35 8.66
CA ASP A 184 8.21 3.86 8.09
C ASP A 184 7.97 5.19 7.35
N GLN A 185 8.86 6.17 7.55
CA GLN A 185 8.65 7.56 7.16
C GLN A 185 8.55 7.80 5.65
N TRP A 186 9.34 7.11 4.83
CA TRP A 186 9.54 7.51 3.43
C TRP A 186 8.56 6.89 2.43
N ARG A 187 7.87 5.82 2.78
CA ARG A 187 7.00 5.06 1.87
C ARG A 187 5.62 4.75 2.41
N TYR A 188 5.29 5.33 3.56
CA TYR A 188 4.04 5.09 4.26
C TYR A 188 3.13 6.31 4.11
N ALA A 189 2.03 6.17 3.37
CA ALA A 189 1.15 7.29 3.06
C ALA A 189 -0.32 6.85 2.86
N SER A 190 -1.23 7.82 2.90
CA SER A 190 -2.62 7.66 2.46
C SER A 190 -3.39 6.55 3.19
N ALA A 191 -3.81 5.48 2.50
CA ALA A 191 -4.58 4.38 3.08
C ALA A 191 -3.90 3.71 4.29
N ALA A 192 -2.57 3.61 4.27
CA ALA A 192 -1.80 3.08 5.39
C ALA A 192 -1.85 4.01 6.61
N GLU A 193 -1.83 5.34 6.39
CA GLU A 193 -1.99 6.34 7.47
C GLU A 193 -3.41 6.34 8.04
N ILE A 194 -4.40 6.04 7.21
CA ILE A 194 -5.78 5.87 7.67
C ILE A 194 -5.88 4.70 8.65
N VAL A 195 -5.27 3.54 8.33
CA VAL A 195 -5.29 2.38 9.22
C VAL A 195 -4.58 2.69 10.53
N SER A 196 -3.34 3.15 10.48
CA SER A 196 -2.56 3.40 11.68
C SER A 196 -3.14 4.52 12.53
N GLY A 197 -3.44 5.67 11.92
CA GLY A 197 -3.99 6.81 12.63
C GLY A 197 -5.36 6.53 13.23
N SER A 198 -6.22 5.78 12.53
CA SER A 198 -7.53 5.41 13.08
C SER A 198 -7.42 4.44 14.25
N LEU A 199 -6.55 3.43 14.15
CA LEU A 199 -6.34 2.49 15.26
C LEU A 199 -5.67 3.16 16.45
N GLN A 200 -4.78 4.15 16.22
CA GLN A 200 -4.21 4.99 17.25
C GLN A 200 -5.26 5.84 17.94
N ASP A 201 -6.09 6.56 17.19
CA ASP A 201 -7.13 7.45 17.72
C ASP A 201 -8.21 6.70 18.53
N MET A 202 -8.47 5.46 18.16
CA MET A 202 -9.39 4.59 18.87
C MET A 202 -8.73 3.76 19.99
N ASP A 203 -7.47 4.00 20.30
CA ASP A 203 -6.67 3.25 21.28
C ASP A 203 -6.72 1.73 21.06
N ARG A 204 -6.70 1.31 19.80
CA ARG A 204 -6.71 -0.11 19.38
C ARG A 204 -5.32 -0.61 19.00
N ALA A 205 -4.40 0.29 18.67
CA ALA A 205 -3.03 -0.05 18.37
C ALA A 205 -2.05 0.91 19.02
N VAL A 206 -0.84 0.43 19.24
CA VAL A 206 0.36 1.22 19.54
C VAL A 206 1.18 1.27 18.26
N LEU A 207 1.64 2.45 17.89
CA LEU A 207 2.44 2.65 16.69
C LEU A 207 3.92 2.69 17.05
N VAL A 208 4.72 1.94 16.30
CA VAL A 208 6.18 1.87 16.44
C VAL A 208 6.80 2.21 15.09
N GLY A 209 7.81 3.05 15.05
CA GLY A 209 8.51 3.40 13.82
C GLY A 209 8.82 4.87 13.69
N GLN A 210 8.56 5.46 12.54
CA GLN A 210 8.82 6.86 12.26
C GLN A 210 7.52 7.61 11.96
N ARG A 211 7.56 8.94 12.02
CA ARG A 211 6.45 9.80 11.61
C ARG A 211 6.09 9.52 10.15
N SER A 212 4.81 9.37 9.83
CA SER A 212 4.34 9.10 8.48
C SER A 212 4.43 10.32 7.56
N PHE A 213 4.19 10.12 6.26
CA PHE A 213 4.32 11.17 5.23
C PHE A 213 3.32 12.33 5.42
N GLY A 214 2.10 12.07 5.88
CA GLY A 214 1.08 13.12 6.03
C GLY A 214 0.29 13.41 4.76
N LYS A 215 -0.20 12.37 4.07
CA LYS A 215 -1.07 12.55 2.91
C LYS A 215 -2.54 12.43 3.32
N GLY A 216 -3.15 13.57 3.63
CA GLY A 216 -4.55 13.68 4.08
C GLY A 216 -5.54 14.12 2.98
N LEU A 217 -5.12 14.10 1.70
CA LEU A 217 -5.94 14.51 0.56
C LEU A 217 -6.38 13.33 -0.29
N VAL A 218 -7.66 13.33 -0.67
CA VAL A 218 -8.23 12.40 -1.64
C VAL A 218 -8.16 13.01 -3.03
N GLN A 219 -7.54 12.29 -3.95
CA GLN A 219 -7.37 12.71 -5.34
C GLN A 219 -8.06 11.70 -6.26
N ALA A 220 -8.75 12.20 -7.28
CA ALA A 220 -9.36 11.40 -8.31
C ALA A 220 -8.84 11.80 -9.70
N PRO A 221 -8.54 10.83 -10.58
CA PRO A 221 -8.28 11.12 -11.98
C PRO A 221 -9.59 11.52 -12.67
N ARG A 222 -9.49 12.49 -13.57
CA ARG A 222 -10.57 12.90 -14.48
C ARG A 222 -10.03 12.82 -15.90
N ASP A 223 -10.84 12.27 -16.79
CA ASP A 223 -10.49 12.21 -18.20
C ASP A 223 -10.62 13.59 -18.84
N LEU A 224 -9.70 13.90 -19.71
CA LEU A 224 -9.68 15.10 -20.55
C LEU A 224 -9.77 14.69 -22.02
N PRO A 225 -10.12 15.62 -22.93
CA PRO A 225 -9.98 15.40 -24.36
C PRO A 225 -8.59 14.89 -24.75
N TYR A 226 -8.50 14.22 -25.90
CA TYR A 226 -7.26 13.68 -26.46
C TYR A 226 -6.55 12.65 -25.56
N ASN A 227 -7.31 11.80 -24.85
CA ASN A 227 -6.79 10.78 -23.92
C ASN A 227 -5.92 11.34 -22.76
N GLY A 228 -6.01 12.64 -22.51
CA GLY A 228 -5.37 13.28 -21.36
C GLY A 228 -6.07 12.91 -20.05
N LYS A 229 -5.33 12.95 -18.95
CA LYS A 229 -5.89 12.79 -17.60
C LYS A 229 -5.37 13.88 -16.69
N VAL A 230 -6.26 14.46 -15.89
CA VAL A 230 -5.93 15.38 -14.81
C VAL A 230 -6.24 14.72 -13.47
N LYS A 231 -5.36 14.90 -12.50
CA LYS A 231 -5.54 14.42 -11.13
C LYS A 231 -5.94 15.59 -10.25
N ILE A 232 -7.19 15.56 -9.76
CA ILE A 232 -7.79 16.66 -9.01
C ILE A 232 -7.94 16.24 -7.55
N THR A 233 -7.62 17.14 -6.62
CA THR A 233 -7.92 16.98 -5.20
C THR A 233 -9.40 17.26 -4.98
N MET A 234 -10.11 16.24 -4.46
CA MET A 234 -11.56 16.26 -4.28
C MET A 234 -11.96 16.58 -2.84
N SER A 235 -11.21 16.11 -1.86
CA SER A 235 -11.56 16.27 -0.45
C SER A 235 -10.36 16.07 0.48
N LYS A 236 -10.50 16.47 1.73
CA LYS A 236 -9.65 16.07 2.86
C LYS A 236 -10.30 14.91 3.59
N TYR A 237 -9.52 14.03 4.18
CA TYR A 237 -10.06 13.06 5.10
C TYR A 237 -9.60 13.32 6.54
N TYR A 238 -10.46 12.95 7.46
CA TYR A 238 -10.28 13.09 8.89
C TYR A 238 -10.34 11.71 9.52
N ILE A 239 -9.49 11.45 10.48
CA ILE A 239 -9.46 10.19 11.23
C ILE A 239 -10.28 10.33 12.52
N PRO A 240 -10.55 9.26 13.29
CA PRO A 240 -11.57 9.23 14.34
C PRO A 240 -11.53 10.34 15.39
N SER A 241 -10.37 10.88 15.72
CA SER A 241 -10.23 12.03 16.63
C SER A 241 -10.74 13.34 16.02
N GLY A 242 -11.03 13.39 14.72
CA GLY A 242 -11.36 14.61 13.96
C GLY A 242 -10.15 15.34 13.40
N ARG A 243 -8.94 14.84 13.59
CA ARG A 243 -7.73 15.47 13.05
C ARG A 243 -7.52 15.14 11.57
N CYS A 244 -6.98 16.11 10.82
CA CYS A 244 -6.47 15.93 9.46
C CYS A 244 -4.95 15.76 9.51
N ILE A 245 -4.45 14.67 8.95
CA ILE A 245 -3.01 14.36 8.99
C ILE A 245 -2.20 15.03 7.89
N GLN A 246 -2.84 15.87 7.05
CA GLN A 246 -2.17 16.53 5.91
C GLN A 246 -0.96 17.35 6.35
N GLN A 247 0.22 17.01 5.83
CA GLN A 247 1.46 17.71 6.17
C GLN A 247 1.72 18.92 5.29
N ILE A 248 1.47 18.82 3.98
CA ILE A 248 1.81 19.87 3.03
C ILE A 248 0.66 20.86 2.91
N ASP A 249 0.96 22.14 3.10
CA ASP A 249 0.00 23.22 2.84
C ASP A 249 0.03 23.63 1.37
N TYR A 250 -0.98 23.20 0.63
CA TYR A 250 -1.15 23.59 -0.77
C TYR A 250 -1.90 24.91 -0.96
N SER A 251 -2.43 25.50 0.12
CA SER A 251 -3.18 26.77 0.06
C SER A 251 -2.26 27.97 -0.04
N HIS A 252 -1.05 27.86 0.54
CA HIS A 252 -0.06 28.93 0.55
C HIS A 252 1.16 28.48 -0.26
N ARG A 253 1.18 28.88 -1.54
CA ARG A 253 2.34 28.66 -2.41
C ARG A 253 3.28 29.85 -2.33
N LYS A 254 4.58 29.58 -2.34
CA LYS A 254 5.61 30.61 -2.50
C LYS A 254 5.61 31.13 -3.94
N GLU A 255 6.31 32.24 -4.17
CA GLU A 255 6.44 32.84 -5.50
C GLU A 255 7.05 31.90 -6.54
N ASP A 256 7.94 31.01 -6.13
CA ASP A 256 8.54 29.97 -6.97
C ASP A 256 7.61 28.76 -7.23
N GLY A 257 6.37 28.80 -6.74
CA GLY A 257 5.38 27.71 -6.84
C GLY A 257 5.60 26.57 -5.84
N SER A 258 6.64 26.60 -5.02
CA SER A 258 6.89 25.59 -4.00
C SER A 258 5.88 25.66 -2.86
N VAL A 259 5.71 24.55 -2.16
CA VAL A 259 4.81 24.40 -1.00
C VAL A 259 5.61 24.02 0.23
N ALA A 260 5.14 24.43 1.39
CA ALA A 260 5.79 24.14 2.66
C ALA A 260 5.00 23.11 3.47
N ALA A 261 5.69 22.43 4.38
CA ALA A 261 5.04 21.65 5.41
C ALA A 261 4.39 22.58 6.44
N ILE A 262 3.28 22.13 7.03
CA ILE A 262 2.64 22.82 8.15
C ILE A 262 3.60 22.74 9.35
N PRO A 263 4.04 23.86 9.91
CA PRO A 263 4.92 23.86 11.07
C PRO A 263 4.22 23.23 12.29
N ASP A 264 4.95 22.52 13.14
CA ASP A 264 4.41 21.91 14.36
C ASP A 264 3.74 22.95 15.30
N SER A 265 4.17 24.22 15.24
CA SER A 265 3.58 25.34 15.99
C SER A 265 2.15 25.71 15.56
N LEU A 266 1.78 25.38 14.33
CA LEU A 266 0.44 25.65 13.77
C LEU A 266 -0.48 24.42 13.85
N THR A 267 -0.02 23.31 14.44
CA THR A 267 -0.83 22.11 14.59
C THR A 267 -1.72 22.19 15.82
N SER A 268 -2.95 21.68 15.70
CA SER A 268 -3.93 21.60 16.78
C SER A 268 -3.82 20.30 17.55
N VAL A 269 -4.16 20.32 18.83
CA VAL A 269 -4.21 19.11 19.69
C VAL A 269 -5.58 18.50 19.61
N PHE A 270 -5.64 17.22 19.34
CA PHE A 270 -6.81 16.35 19.41
C PHE A 270 -6.58 15.25 20.44
N TYR A 271 -7.60 14.46 20.71
CA TYR A 271 -7.52 13.44 21.74
C TYR A 271 -8.04 12.09 21.21
N THR A 272 -7.33 11.02 21.55
CA THR A 272 -7.79 9.66 21.31
C THR A 272 -9.01 9.31 22.15
N SER A 273 -9.62 8.16 21.92
CA SER A 273 -10.76 7.68 22.73
C SER A 273 -10.47 7.62 24.23
N LYS A 274 -9.22 7.32 24.61
CA LYS A 274 -8.75 7.31 26.02
C LYS A 274 -8.09 8.63 26.43
N LYS A 275 -8.34 9.71 25.71
CA LYS A 275 -7.85 11.06 26.05
C LYS A 275 -6.33 11.24 25.98
N ARG A 276 -5.61 10.40 25.21
CA ARG A 276 -4.20 10.65 24.90
C ARG A 276 -4.11 11.80 23.89
N PRO A 277 -3.19 12.78 24.05
CA PRO A 277 -3.03 13.87 23.10
C PRO A 277 -2.41 13.38 21.80
N VAL A 278 -2.98 13.80 20.68
CA VAL A 278 -2.47 13.59 19.31
C VAL A 278 -2.59 14.90 18.55
N ARG A 279 -1.82 15.09 17.49
CA ARG A 279 -1.83 16.35 16.73
C ARG A 279 -2.28 16.13 15.30
N ASP A 280 -2.90 17.15 14.72
CA ASP A 280 -3.09 17.22 13.27
C ASP A 280 -1.82 17.74 12.56
N GLY A 281 -1.87 17.85 11.26
CA GLY A 281 -0.76 18.32 10.45
C GLY A 281 0.49 17.42 10.57
N GLY A 282 1.21 17.22 9.50
CA GLY A 282 2.47 16.51 9.55
C GLY A 282 2.44 15.00 9.77
N GLY A 283 1.39 14.33 9.33
CA GLY A 283 1.29 12.87 9.37
C GLY A 283 0.90 12.30 10.73
N VAL A 284 1.00 10.99 10.84
CA VAL A 284 0.76 10.23 12.08
C VAL A 284 2.10 10.05 12.81
N ARG A 285 2.15 10.49 14.07
CA ARG A 285 3.33 10.31 14.92
C ARG A 285 3.20 9.01 15.73
N PRO A 286 4.21 8.12 15.70
CA PRO A 286 4.17 6.90 16.51
C PRO A 286 4.36 7.19 18.00
N GLU A 287 3.91 6.28 18.86
CA GLU A 287 4.19 6.31 20.29
C GLU A 287 5.65 5.98 20.60
N PHE A 288 6.23 5.08 19.80
CA PHE A 288 7.64 4.69 19.92
C PHE A 288 8.38 4.99 18.63
N GLU A 289 9.21 6.03 18.66
CA GLU A 289 10.04 6.38 17.52
C GLU A 289 11.25 5.44 17.43
N VAL A 290 11.49 4.89 16.24
CA VAL A 290 12.64 4.04 15.94
C VAL A 290 13.49 4.76 14.90
N LYS A 291 14.78 4.96 15.21
CA LYS A 291 15.71 5.55 14.25
C LYS A 291 15.94 4.62 13.06
N GLU A 292 15.99 5.18 11.88
CA GLU A 292 16.35 4.45 10.67
C GLU A 292 17.74 3.83 10.83
N ARG A 293 17.83 2.51 10.66
CA ARG A 293 19.14 1.89 10.48
C ARG A 293 19.62 2.25 9.08
N LYS A 294 20.63 3.12 8.99
CA LYS A 294 21.36 3.27 7.74
C LYS A 294 21.95 1.89 7.41
N CYS A 295 21.48 1.27 6.34
CA CYS A 295 22.24 0.17 5.75
C CYS A 295 23.61 0.76 5.40
N LEU A 296 24.65 0.21 5.93
CA LEU A 296 26.01 0.48 5.46
C LEU A 296 26.06 0.08 3.99
N PRO A 297 26.72 0.90 3.16
CA PRO A 297 26.82 0.65 1.71
C PRO A 297 27.48 -0.67 1.39
#